data_e789e3b704f80877bae83fa6e78490be
#
_entry.id   e789e3b704f80877bae83fa6e78490be
#
_cell.length_a   1.000
_cell.length_b   1.000
_cell.length_c   1.000
_cell.angle_alpha   90.00
_cell.angle_beta   90.00
_cell.angle_gamma   90.00
#
_symmetry.space_group_name_H-M   'P 1'
#
loop_
_entity.id
_entity.type
_entity.pdbx_description
1 polymer ?
#
loop_
_entity_poly.entity_id
_entity_poly.type
_entity_poly.pdbx_seq_one_letter_code
_entity_poly.pdbx_strand_id
1 'polypeptide(L)'
;SGKHCIIGFFFVFMQAIYDTGIGYIEDESIVRIDKIQNRRNPQSVIDIANKLRDDKIIQEPSEDLNAPNMQLGSIIQGNVKFVYADNIDNLKNLKAKDIFTDWNFNDGEHTKELWLTHKFNSTKAGFSQLFELYNSDLIFEMIQKIKKKISNGDISPDNKNFEEISEEAAITKGKGILILDIIKGNSKYNNFYETFKSSPWQVIENNYIDSDSLLSYKFNGLKGFYEAGTKRDKILRKLDDVFELFELYKYKKYNAFLRKTKFKISNYADKKRLSDEMNILSNNIDKTIEEVIISANQALRIENDVFFDEFINTQGNYLWERIKKIPFKEYMKSIEYQREYLPFATQHSVKGSEYDNVLVILDNGKWNQYDFRTLFGSGSVNEGVINRSKKLFYVCCTRAMKNLVVFMPTDDPGIIESAIKMFGNENIVNGNDIS
;
A
#
# COMPACT_ATOMS: atom_id res chain seq x y z
N SER A 1 -23.68 -23.10 -40.62
CA SER A 1 -22.42 -23.35 -39.93
C SER A 1 -22.37 -22.51 -38.66
N GLY A 2 -22.68 -23.12 -37.52
CA GLY A 2 -22.59 -22.48 -36.21
C GLY A 2 -21.14 -22.16 -35.90
N LYS A 3 -20.85 -20.89 -35.63
CA LYS A 3 -19.56 -20.47 -35.10
C LYS A 3 -19.54 -20.89 -33.62
N HIS A 4 -18.73 -21.89 -33.25
CA HIS A 4 -18.51 -22.23 -31.86
C HIS A 4 -17.51 -21.23 -31.26
N CYS A 5 -17.86 -20.61 -30.14
CA CYS A 5 -16.99 -19.76 -29.34
C CYS A 5 -16.48 -20.58 -28.16
N ILE A 6 -15.16 -20.62 -27.95
CA ILE A 6 -14.55 -21.24 -26.77
C ILE A 6 -14.25 -20.11 -25.80
N ILE A 7 -14.78 -20.20 -24.58
CA ILE A 7 -14.52 -19.24 -23.50
C ILE A 7 -13.65 -19.93 -22.47
N GLY A 8 -12.51 -19.36 -22.13
CA GLY A 8 -11.59 -19.86 -21.10
C GLY A 8 -11.59 -18.93 -19.88
N PHE A 9 -11.71 -19.53 -18.69
CA PHE A 9 -11.54 -18.83 -17.41
C PHE A 9 -10.20 -19.21 -16.80
N PHE A 10 -9.37 -18.23 -16.48
CA PHE A 10 -8.05 -18.44 -15.88
C PHE A 10 -8.03 -17.86 -14.48
N PHE A 11 -7.91 -18.68 -13.46
CA PHE A 11 -7.82 -18.23 -12.08
C PHE A 11 -6.97 -19.15 -11.21
N VAL A 12 -6.42 -18.60 -10.12
CA VAL A 12 -5.71 -19.36 -9.10
C VAL A 12 -6.44 -19.13 -7.78
N PHE A 13 -7.12 -20.17 -7.28
CA PHE A 13 -7.93 -20.09 -6.06
C PHE A 13 -7.15 -19.54 -4.85
N MET A 14 -5.92 -20.02 -4.64
CA MET A 14 -5.04 -19.56 -3.55
C MET A 14 -4.57 -18.11 -3.69
N GLN A 15 -4.74 -17.48 -4.86
CA GLN A 15 -4.40 -16.06 -5.08
C GLN A 15 -5.61 -15.13 -5.05
N ALA A 16 -6.79 -15.64 -4.69
CA ALA A 16 -8.00 -14.82 -4.49
C ALA A 16 -7.95 -14.16 -3.10
N ILE A 17 -7.15 -13.07 -2.99
CA ILE A 17 -6.94 -12.31 -1.75
C ILE A 17 -7.82 -11.08 -1.62
N TYR A 18 -8.65 -10.78 -2.63
CA TYR A 18 -9.63 -9.69 -2.63
C TYR A 18 -11.05 -10.25 -2.58
N ASP A 19 -11.93 -9.60 -1.81
CA ASP A 19 -13.32 -10.05 -1.63
C ASP A 19 -14.20 -9.84 -2.89
N THR A 20 -13.68 -9.16 -3.92
CA THR A 20 -14.38 -8.88 -5.19
C THR A 20 -14.22 -9.96 -6.25
N GLY A 21 -13.63 -11.11 -5.92
CA GLY A 21 -13.44 -12.23 -6.85
C GLY A 21 -14.76 -12.91 -7.22
N ILE A 22 -14.85 -13.46 -8.45
CA ILE A 22 -16.02 -14.18 -8.96
C ILE A 22 -16.29 -15.49 -8.15
N GLY A 23 -15.34 -15.89 -7.30
CA GLY A 23 -15.45 -17.16 -6.56
C GLY A 23 -15.09 -18.39 -7.41
N TYR A 24 -15.51 -19.54 -6.95
CA TYR A 24 -15.33 -20.79 -7.69
C TYR A 24 -16.47 -20.96 -8.69
N ILE A 25 -16.14 -21.26 -9.94
CA ILE A 25 -17.14 -21.51 -10.99
C ILE A 25 -17.36 -23.01 -11.07
N GLU A 26 -18.53 -23.47 -10.65
CA GLU A 26 -18.95 -24.87 -10.79
C GLU A 26 -20.03 -24.94 -11.88
N ASP A 27 -19.69 -25.56 -12.99
CA ASP A 27 -20.62 -25.84 -14.08
C ASP A 27 -20.18 -27.14 -14.78
N GLU A 28 -21.09 -28.06 -14.99
CA GLU A 28 -20.80 -29.37 -15.59
C GLU A 28 -20.29 -29.30 -17.03
N SER A 29 -20.53 -28.19 -17.72
CA SER A 29 -20.03 -27.91 -19.07
C SER A 29 -18.57 -27.41 -19.11
N ILE A 30 -17.99 -27.06 -17.96
CA ILE A 30 -16.64 -26.55 -17.87
C ILE A 30 -15.62 -27.69 -17.72
N VAL A 31 -14.71 -27.79 -18.68
CA VAL A 31 -13.56 -28.68 -18.57
C VAL A 31 -12.49 -28.01 -17.71
N ARG A 32 -12.22 -28.57 -16.53
CA ARG A 32 -11.16 -28.12 -15.65
C ARG A 32 -9.80 -28.65 -16.09
N ILE A 33 -8.83 -27.75 -16.26
CA ILE A 33 -7.43 -28.07 -16.56
C ILE A 33 -6.58 -27.51 -15.43
N ASP A 34 -6.02 -28.37 -14.59
CA ASP A 34 -5.14 -27.98 -13.50
C ASP A 34 -3.71 -27.75 -14.00
N LYS A 35 -3.16 -26.56 -13.72
CA LYS A 35 -1.76 -26.26 -14.00
C LYS A 35 -0.93 -26.53 -12.74
N ILE A 36 -0.23 -27.67 -12.73
CA ILE A 36 0.57 -28.14 -11.59
C ILE A 36 2.03 -27.66 -11.64
N GLN A 37 2.57 -27.39 -12.81
CA GLN A 37 3.98 -26.98 -12.97
C GLN A 37 4.23 -25.57 -12.44
N ASN A 38 5.17 -25.47 -11.53
CA ASN A 38 5.67 -24.19 -10.98
C ASN A 38 7.00 -23.84 -11.63
N ARG A 39 7.04 -22.70 -12.34
CA ARG A 39 8.21 -22.22 -13.09
C ARG A 39 8.98 -21.12 -12.36
N ARG A 40 8.51 -20.71 -11.18
CA ARG A 40 9.04 -19.55 -10.48
C ARG A 40 9.81 -19.92 -9.22
N ASN A 41 9.18 -20.69 -8.37
CA ASN A 41 9.65 -20.89 -7.01
C ASN A 41 10.67 -22.02 -6.93
N PRO A 42 11.68 -21.91 -6.04
CA PRO A 42 12.60 -23.01 -5.73
C PRO A 42 11.84 -24.12 -4.97
N GLN A 43 12.44 -25.30 -4.88
CA GLN A 43 11.81 -26.48 -4.29
C GLN A 43 11.29 -26.23 -2.88
N SER A 44 12.11 -25.64 -2.01
CA SER A 44 11.72 -25.38 -0.62
C SER A 44 10.49 -24.47 -0.48
N VAL A 45 10.30 -23.52 -1.40
CA VAL A 45 9.11 -22.65 -1.43
C VAL A 45 7.91 -23.38 -2.00
N ILE A 46 8.09 -24.27 -3.00
CA ILE A 46 7.02 -25.13 -3.53
C ILE A 46 6.47 -26.03 -2.41
N ASP A 47 7.36 -26.60 -1.60
CA ASP A 47 6.99 -27.47 -0.48
C ASP A 47 6.14 -26.75 0.57
N ILE A 48 6.48 -25.50 0.92
CA ILE A 48 5.66 -24.66 1.80
C ILE A 48 4.32 -24.30 1.14
N ALA A 49 4.35 -23.91 -0.13
CA ALA A 49 3.14 -23.57 -0.88
C ALA A 49 2.15 -24.74 -0.92
N ASN A 50 2.64 -25.95 -1.15
CA ASN A 50 1.81 -27.19 -1.18
C ASN A 50 1.18 -27.48 0.21
N LYS A 51 1.89 -27.24 1.32
CA LYS A 51 1.33 -27.39 2.67
C LYS A 51 0.22 -26.38 2.99
N LEU A 52 0.21 -25.24 2.32
CA LEU A 52 -0.82 -24.21 2.48
C LEU A 52 -2.06 -24.46 1.60
N ARG A 53 -1.98 -25.31 0.60
CA ARG A 53 -3.09 -25.56 -0.34
C ARG A 53 -4.13 -26.52 0.25
N ASP A 54 -5.40 -26.22 -0.04
CA ASP A 54 -6.57 -27.06 0.32
C ASP A 54 -7.43 -27.40 -0.90
N ASP A 55 -7.01 -26.99 -2.11
CA ASP A 55 -7.70 -27.23 -3.38
C ASP A 55 -7.29 -28.56 -4.07
N LYS A 56 -6.56 -29.43 -3.36
CA LYS A 56 -6.06 -30.74 -3.81
C LYS A 56 -5.03 -30.66 -4.96
N ILE A 57 -4.58 -29.47 -5.34
CA ILE A 57 -3.52 -29.34 -6.33
C ILE A 57 -2.16 -29.40 -5.62
N ILE A 58 -1.29 -30.29 -6.10
CA ILE A 58 0.11 -30.37 -5.68
C ILE A 58 0.94 -29.76 -6.80
N GLN A 59 1.67 -28.69 -6.49
CA GLN A 59 2.59 -28.08 -7.44
C GLN A 59 3.88 -28.87 -7.52
N GLU A 60 4.39 -29.01 -8.72
CA GLU A 60 5.64 -29.72 -9.05
C GLU A 60 6.59 -28.75 -9.76
N PRO A 61 7.93 -29.00 -9.74
CA PRO A 61 8.87 -28.28 -10.55
C PRO A 61 8.50 -28.30 -12.05
N SER A 62 8.93 -27.29 -12.78
CA SER A 62 8.74 -27.25 -14.23
C SER A 62 9.51 -28.37 -14.93
N GLU A 63 8.90 -28.96 -15.95
CA GLU A 63 9.59 -29.85 -16.89
C GLU A 63 10.48 -29.08 -17.90
N ASP A 64 10.27 -27.78 -18.04
CA ASP A 64 11.10 -26.92 -18.86
C ASP A 64 12.43 -26.60 -18.15
N LEU A 65 13.51 -27.21 -18.62
CA LEU A 65 14.85 -27.04 -18.06
C LEU A 65 15.39 -25.60 -18.14
N ASN A 66 14.74 -24.74 -18.95
CA ASN A 66 15.06 -23.31 -19.04
C ASN A 66 14.14 -22.44 -18.18
N ALA A 67 13.28 -23.04 -17.34
CA ALA A 67 12.44 -22.25 -16.44
C ALA A 67 13.30 -21.45 -15.45
N PRO A 68 12.83 -20.25 -14.99
CA PRO A 68 13.59 -19.40 -14.07
C PRO A 68 14.04 -20.08 -12.77
N ASN A 69 13.31 -21.10 -12.31
CA ASN A 69 13.62 -21.89 -11.11
C ASN A 69 14.49 -23.14 -11.39
N MET A 70 15.03 -23.26 -12.61
CA MET A 70 15.92 -24.36 -12.98
C MET A 70 17.36 -23.86 -13.13
N GLN A 71 18.34 -24.66 -12.69
CA GLN A 71 19.77 -24.40 -12.85
C GLN A 71 20.48 -25.70 -13.20
N LEU A 72 21.26 -25.71 -14.27
CA LEU A 72 21.98 -26.91 -14.75
C LEU A 72 21.08 -28.15 -14.91
N GLY A 73 19.84 -27.95 -15.36
CA GLY A 73 18.88 -29.03 -15.58
C GLY A 73 18.20 -29.58 -14.30
N SER A 74 18.42 -28.94 -13.15
CA SER A 74 17.81 -29.31 -11.88
C SER A 74 17.10 -28.12 -11.25
N ILE A 75 16.09 -28.38 -10.43
CA ILE A 75 15.39 -27.32 -9.69
C ILE A 75 16.33 -26.70 -8.65
N ILE A 76 16.29 -25.38 -8.54
CA ILE A 76 16.96 -24.63 -7.46
C ILE A 76 16.32 -25.02 -6.14
N GLN A 77 17.13 -25.40 -5.14
CA GLN A 77 16.61 -25.79 -3.83
C GLN A 77 16.04 -24.61 -3.07
N GLY A 78 16.68 -23.44 -3.15
CA GLY A 78 16.31 -22.24 -2.41
C GLY A 78 16.59 -22.36 -0.91
N ASN A 79 16.30 -21.28 -0.18
CA ASN A 79 16.46 -21.23 1.25
C ASN A 79 15.18 -20.69 1.93
N VAL A 80 14.63 -21.44 2.87
CA VAL A 80 13.43 -21.03 3.62
C VAL A 80 13.77 -21.04 5.10
N LYS A 81 13.48 -19.95 5.82
CA LYS A 81 13.64 -19.88 7.28
C LYS A 81 12.37 -19.31 7.91
N PHE A 82 12.03 -19.83 9.08
CA PHE A 82 11.04 -19.24 9.98
C PHE A 82 11.75 -18.70 11.22
N VAL A 83 11.60 -17.42 11.47
CA VAL A 83 12.23 -16.70 12.56
C VAL A 83 11.15 -16.24 13.53
N TYR A 84 11.28 -16.54 14.80
CA TYR A 84 10.40 -16.02 15.84
C TYR A 84 11.18 -15.21 16.88
N ALA A 85 10.53 -14.22 17.48
CA ALA A 85 11.08 -13.45 18.59
C ALA A 85 9.91 -12.84 19.39
N ASP A 86 10.17 -12.48 20.65
CA ASP A 86 9.16 -11.92 21.56
C ASP A 86 8.57 -10.59 21.03
N ASN A 87 9.37 -9.83 20.29
CA ASN A 87 9.00 -8.48 19.86
C ASN A 87 9.35 -8.23 18.39
N ILE A 88 8.48 -7.45 17.71
CA ILE A 88 8.71 -6.98 16.35
C ILE A 88 9.97 -6.13 16.20
N ASP A 89 10.40 -5.43 17.26
CA ASP A 89 11.59 -4.57 17.26
C ASP A 89 12.88 -5.36 17.06
N ASN A 90 12.89 -6.64 17.43
CA ASN A 90 14.02 -7.54 17.22
C ASN A 90 14.38 -7.72 15.74
N LEU A 91 13.41 -7.53 14.85
CA LEU A 91 13.62 -7.62 13.39
C LEU A 91 14.74 -6.69 12.90
N LYS A 92 14.92 -5.52 13.51
CA LYS A 92 15.98 -4.58 13.12
C LYS A 92 17.36 -5.18 13.35
N ASN A 93 17.56 -5.84 14.48
CA ASN A 93 18.84 -6.48 14.85
C ASN A 93 19.07 -7.73 14.01
N LEU A 94 18.01 -8.50 13.75
CA LEU A 94 18.06 -9.71 12.93
C LEU A 94 18.56 -9.47 11.52
N LYS A 95 18.21 -8.32 10.91
CA LYS A 95 18.65 -7.96 9.54
C LYS A 95 20.16 -7.81 9.38
N ALA A 96 20.89 -7.63 10.48
CA ALA A 96 22.36 -7.55 10.48
C ALA A 96 23.03 -8.92 10.64
N LYS A 97 22.26 -10.01 10.70
CA LYS A 97 22.75 -11.37 11.00
C LYS A 97 22.88 -12.24 9.75
N ASP A 98 23.55 -13.37 9.90
CA ASP A 98 23.93 -14.30 8.83
C ASP A 98 22.73 -14.81 7.98
N ILE A 99 21.54 -14.84 8.56
CA ILE A 99 20.30 -15.21 7.85
C ILE A 99 20.07 -14.32 6.61
N PHE A 100 20.57 -13.09 6.64
CA PHE A 100 20.39 -12.08 5.60
C PHE A 100 21.71 -11.63 4.95
N THR A 101 22.79 -12.44 5.04
CA THR A 101 24.13 -12.06 4.56
C THR A 101 24.14 -11.57 3.12
N ASP A 102 23.39 -12.21 2.23
CA ASP A 102 23.36 -11.87 0.81
C ASP A 102 22.18 -10.97 0.41
N TRP A 103 21.47 -10.39 1.42
CA TRP A 103 20.30 -9.57 1.17
C TRP A 103 20.64 -8.09 1.14
N ASN A 104 20.25 -7.40 0.05
CA ASN A 104 20.35 -5.96 -0.02
C ASN A 104 19.00 -5.30 0.27
N PHE A 105 18.79 -4.88 1.50
CA PHE A 105 17.57 -4.16 1.92
C PHE A 105 17.45 -2.73 1.38
N ASN A 106 18.37 -2.27 0.52
CA ASN A 106 18.22 -1.00 -0.21
C ASN A 106 17.81 -1.23 -1.68
N ASP A 107 17.77 -2.48 -2.11
CA ASP A 107 17.39 -2.87 -3.46
C ASP A 107 15.96 -3.41 -3.49
N GLY A 108 15.02 -2.55 -3.78
CA GLY A 108 13.61 -2.90 -3.86
C GLY A 108 13.20 -3.70 -5.10
N GLU A 109 14.10 -3.92 -6.05
CA GLU A 109 13.86 -4.76 -7.22
C GLU A 109 14.07 -6.25 -6.91
N HIS A 110 15.11 -6.57 -6.13
CA HIS A 110 15.46 -7.95 -5.82
C HIS A 110 15.06 -8.39 -4.41
N THR A 111 14.88 -7.46 -3.48
CA THR A 111 14.54 -7.77 -2.08
C THR A 111 13.28 -7.05 -1.64
N LYS A 112 12.31 -7.79 -1.11
CA LYS A 112 11.06 -7.22 -0.56
C LYS A 112 10.80 -7.67 0.87
N GLU A 113 10.47 -6.71 1.70
CA GLU A 113 9.93 -6.87 3.04
C GLU A 113 8.41 -6.60 3.01
N LEU A 114 7.61 -7.60 3.35
CA LEU A 114 6.17 -7.60 3.18
C LEU A 114 5.44 -7.42 4.52
N TRP A 115 4.76 -6.29 4.67
CA TRP A 115 3.94 -5.97 5.83
C TRP A 115 2.45 -6.02 5.48
N LEU A 116 1.60 -6.34 6.45
CA LEU A 116 0.16 -6.39 6.19
C LEU A 116 -0.43 -5.00 5.91
N THR A 117 0.02 -3.98 6.62
CA THR A 117 -0.58 -2.64 6.57
C THR A 117 0.38 -1.58 6.04
N HIS A 118 -0.18 -0.57 5.37
CA HIS A 118 0.57 0.61 4.92
C HIS A 118 1.15 1.45 6.06
N LYS A 119 0.58 1.35 7.26
CA LYS A 119 1.02 2.15 8.41
C LYS A 119 2.49 1.90 8.78
N PHE A 120 2.91 0.65 8.85
CA PHE A 120 4.33 0.31 9.10
C PHE A 120 5.22 0.75 7.95
N ASN A 121 4.78 0.51 6.73
CA ASN A 121 5.53 0.88 5.54
C ASN A 121 5.72 2.40 5.41
N SER A 122 4.70 3.20 5.72
CA SER A 122 4.78 4.67 5.65
C SER A 122 5.83 5.24 6.60
N THR A 123 5.96 4.66 7.81
CA THR A 123 7.00 5.06 8.78
C THR A 123 8.40 4.75 8.26
N LYS A 124 8.60 3.54 7.73
CA LYS A 124 9.91 3.13 7.17
C LYS A 124 10.26 3.89 5.90
N ALA A 125 9.28 4.15 5.06
CA ALA A 125 9.45 4.89 3.81
C ALA A 125 9.62 6.41 4.04
N GLY A 126 9.30 6.93 5.23
CA GLY A 126 9.50 8.33 5.59
C GLY A 126 8.38 9.27 5.15
N PHE A 127 7.10 8.78 5.16
CA PHE A 127 5.92 9.62 4.88
C PHE A 127 4.78 9.37 5.88
N SER A 128 5.12 9.11 7.14
CA SER A 128 4.16 8.72 8.18
C SER A 128 3.17 9.81 8.55
N GLN A 129 3.60 11.09 8.61
CA GLN A 129 2.71 12.21 8.96
C GLN A 129 1.65 12.41 7.87
N LEU A 130 2.07 12.39 6.61
CA LEU A 130 1.16 12.48 5.47
C LEU A 130 0.19 11.30 5.44
N PHE A 131 0.69 10.08 5.65
CA PHE A 131 -0.14 8.89 5.68
C PHE A 131 -1.16 8.91 6.82
N GLU A 132 -0.76 9.29 8.04
CA GLU A 132 -1.68 9.37 9.19
C GLU A 132 -2.81 10.36 8.96
N LEU A 133 -2.55 11.47 8.28
CA LEU A 133 -3.56 12.45 7.97
C LEU A 133 -4.66 11.87 7.08
N TYR A 134 -4.29 11.11 6.06
CA TYR A 134 -5.23 10.46 5.14
C TYR A 134 -5.90 9.22 5.73
N ASN A 135 -5.24 8.53 6.65
CA ASN A 135 -5.70 7.23 7.18
C ASN A 135 -6.48 7.33 8.49
N SER A 136 -6.24 8.35 9.33
CA SER A 136 -6.67 8.36 10.74
C SER A 136 -7.34 9.65 11.19
N ASP A 137 -7.79 10.51 10.27
CA ASP A 137 -8.47 11.74 10.63
C ASP A 137 -9.92 11.47 11.07
N LEU A 138 -10.28 11.96 12.27
CA LEU A 138 -11.61 11.69 12.87
C LEU A 138 -12.77 12.33 12.11
N ILE A 139 -12.57 13.49 11.50
CA ILE A 139 -13.60 14.14 10.69
C ILE A 139 -13.89 13.31 9.46
N PHE A 140 -12.84 12.87 8.74
CA PHE A 140 -13.01 12.03 7.57
C PHE A 140 -13.56 10.64 7.92
N GLU A 141 -13.14 10.05 9.04
CA GLU A 141 -13.72 8.80 9.56
C GLU A 141 -15.23 8.94 9.80
N MET A 142 -15.65 10.04 10.42
CA MET A 142 -17.06 10.33 10.68
C MET A 142 -17.85 10.50 9.38
N ILE A 143 -17.36 11.32 8.46
CA ILE A 143 -17.98 11.55 7.14
C ILE A 143 -18.15 10.22 6.38
N GLN A 144 -17.13 9.38 6.34
CA GLN A 144 -17.18 8.07 5.67
C GLN A 144 -18.28 7.17 6.27
N LYS A 145 -18.34 7.09 7.61
CA LYS A 145 -19.34 6.25 8.28
C LYS A 145 -20.76 6.78 8.08
N ILE A 146 -20.94 8.11 8.04
CA ILE A 146 -22.22 8.74 7.71
C ILE A 146 -22.62 8.37 6.28
N LYS A 147 -21.72 8.54 5.30
CA LYS A 147 -21.97 8.14 3.88
C LYS A 147 -22.39 6.68 3.77
N LYS A 148 -21.76 5.79 4.54
CA LYS A 148 -22.12 4.37 4.56
C LYS A 148 -23.54 4.15 5.11
N LYS A 149 -23.94 4.83 6.17
CA LYS A 149 -25.31 4.77 6.69
C LYS A 149 -26.34 5.30 5.69
N ILE A 150 -26.03 6.39 5.00
CA ILE A 150 -26.87 6.92 3.91
C ILE A 150 -27.03 5.89 2.80
N SER A 151 -25.92 5.30 2.34
CA SER A 151 -25.95 4.29 1.26
C SER A 151 -26.70 3.02 1.62
N ASN A 152 -26.76 2.68 2.91
CA ASN A 152 -27.54 1.55 3.42
C ASN A 152 -29.03 1.89 3.60
N GLY A 153 -29.42 3.17 3.49
CA GLY A 153 -30.78 3.63 3.77
C GLY A 153 -31.11 3.82 5.27
N ASP A 154 -30.09 3.79 6.15
CA ASP A 154 -30.29 3.92 7.61
C ASP A 154 -30.66 5.35 8.00
N ILE A 155 -30.21 6.35 7.24
CA ILE A 155 -30.44 7.79 7.45
C ILE A 155 -30.63 8.50 6.10
N SER A 156 -31.45 9.60 6.09
CA SER A 156 -31.61 10.45 4.90
C SER A 156 -30.82 11.76 5.07
N PRO A 157 -30.06 12.18 4.03
CA PRO A 157 -29.34 13.45 4.03
C PRO A 157 -30.21 14.66 3.63
N ASP A 158 -31.49 14.45 3.26
CA ASP A 158 -32.33 15.46 2.67
C ASP A 158 -32.56 16.65 3.61
N ASN A 159 -32.22 17.85 3.13
CA ASN A 159 -32.38 19.12 3.84
C ASN A 159 -31.67 19.20 5.21
N LYS A 160 -30.65 18.36 5.45
CA LYS A 160 -29.89 18.36 6.72
C LYS A 160 -28.55 19.06 6.57
N ASN A 161 -28.13 19.76 7.61
CA ASN A 161 -26.78 20.27 7.76
C ASN A 161 -25.85 19.22 8.39
N PHE A 162 -24.56 19.55 8.51
CA PHE A 162 -23.54 18.64 9.02
C PHE A 162 -23.78 18.24 10.49
N GLU A 163 -24.27 19.16 11.32
CA GLU A 163 -24.58 18.88 12.72
C GLU A 163 -25.74 17.90 12.86
N GLU A 164 -26.87 18.20 12.20
CA GLU A 164 -28.08 17.37 12.27
C GLU A 164 -27.81 15.93 11.80
N ILE A 165 -27.10 15.77 10.68
CA ILE A 165 -26.79 14.43 10.17
C ILE A 165 -25.77 13.69 11.02
N SER A 166 -24.83 14.41 11.66
CA SER A 166 -23.81 13.81 12.55
C SER A 166 -24.44 13.32 13.84
N GLU A 167 -25.42 14.07 14.39
CA GLU A 167 -26.16 13.69 15.60
C GLU A 167 -27.08 12.49 15.31
N GLU A 168 -27.84 12.52 14.22
CA GLU A 168 -28.71 11.40 13.83
C GLU A 168 -27.91 10.13 13.52
N ALA A 169 -26.77 10.26 12.87
CA ALA A 169 -25.91 9.12 12.54
C ALA A 169 -25.34 8.45 13.79
N ALA A 170 -25.13 9.19 14.88
CA ALA A 170 -24.61 8.71 16.15
C ALA A 170 -23.43 7.74 16.02
N ILE A 171 -22.41 8.14 15.24
CA ILE A 171 -21.25 7.29 14.93
C ILE A 171 -20.39 7.09 16.18
N THR A 172 -20.10 5.83 16.53
CA THR A 172 -19.27 5.46 17.68
C THR A 172 -17.87 5.01 17.28
N LYS A 173 -16.92 5.20 18.24
CA LYS A 173 -15.54 4.71 18.15
C LYS A 173 -15.22 3.90 19.41
N GLY A 174 -15.05 2.59 19.27
CA GLY A 174 -14.78 1.69 20.39
C GLY A 174 -15.77 1.91 21.55
N LYS A 175 -15.82 1.11 22.54
CA LYS A 175 -16.58 1.23 23.82
C LYS A 175 -17.85 2.15 23.84
N GLY A 176 -18.46 2.42 22.68
CA GLY A 176 -19.68 3.24 22.58
C GLY A 176 -19.50 4.77 22.66
N ILE A 177 -18.28 5.30 22.60
CA ILE A 177 -18.04 6.75 22.64
C ILE A 177 -18.39 7.35 21.28
N LEU A 178 -19.20 8.41 21.25
CA LEU A 178 -19.55 9.11 20.03
C LEU A 178 -18.31 9.83 19.43
N ILE A 179 -18.07 9.66 18.15
CA ILE A 179 -16.99 10.38 17.46
C ILE A 179 -17.21 11.89 17.56
N LEU A 180 -18.46 12.32 17.48
CA LEU A 180 -18.81 13.73 17.59
C LEU A 180 -18.36 14.35 18.95
N ASP A 181 -18.49 13.61 20.06
CA ASP A 181 -18.03 14.07 21.36
C ASP A 181 -16.51 14.18 21.42
N ILE A 182 -15.80 13.24 20.80
CA ILE A 182 -14.33 13.30 20.69
C ILE A 182 -13.91 14.51 19.86
N ILE A 183 -14.63 14.81 18.77
CA ILE A 183 -14.38 15.98 17.92
C ILE A 183 -14.61 17.27 18.69
N LYS A 184 -15.76 17.41 19.35
CA LYS A 184 -16.11 18.59 20.17
C LYS A 184 -15.11 18.80 21.33
N GLY A 185 -14.59 17.73 21.91
CA GLY A 185 -13.61 17.78 23.02
C GLY A 185 -12.17 18.04 22.61
N ASN A 186 -11.84 18.09 21.32
CA ASN A 186 -10.46 18.23 20.82
C ASN A 186 -10.33 19.45 19.89
N SER A 187 -9.58 20.46 20.32
CA SER A 187 -9.39 21.71 19.57
C SER A 187 -8.88 21.49 18.13
N LYS A 188 -8.11 20.44 17.90
CA LYS A 188 -7.62 20.08 16.55
C LYS A 188 -8.77 19.86 15.56
N TYR A 189 -9.88 19.29 16.00
CA TYR A 189 -11.03 18.95 15.18
C TYR A 189 -12.19 19.92 15.34
N ASN A 190 -12.37 20.45 16.55
CA ASN A 190 -13.51 21.29 16.91
C ASN A 190 -13.57 22.58 16.08
N ASN A 191 -12.44 23.21 15.78
CA ASN A 191 -12.42 24.42 14.97
C ASN A 191 -13.05 24.20 13.57
N PHE A 192 -12.77 23.07 12.94
CA PHE A 192 -13.41 22.72 11.66
C PHE A 192 -14.91 22.47 11.88
N TYR A 193 -15.24 21.65 12.89
CA TYR A 193 -16.63 21.33 13.17
C TYR A 193 -17.48 22.57 13.40
N GLU A 194 -17.05 23.48 14.28
CA GLU A 194 -17.72 24.75 14.55
C GLU A 194 -17.88 25.64 13.31
N THR A 195 -16.88 25.63 12.43
CA THR A 195 -16.93 26.42 11.19
C THR A 195 -17.95 25.87 10.21
N PHE A 196 -18.09 24.55 10.12
CA PHE A 196 -18.87 23.89 9.07
C PHE A 196 -20.15 23.18 9.57
N LYS A 197 -20.46 23.17 10.86
CA LYS A 197 -21.62 22.46 11.42
C LYS A 197 -22.96 22.83 10.80
N SER A 198 -23.12 24.10 10.41
CA SER A 198 -24.34 24.61 9.75
C SER A 198 -24.31 24.47 8.23
N SER A 199 -23.24 23.94 7.65
CA SER A 199 -23.14 23.75 6.20
C SER A 199 -24.03 22.59 5.75
N PRO A 200 -24.70 22.69 4.59
CA PRO A 200 -25.47 21.58 4.02
C PRO A 200 -24.59 20.32 3.89
N TRP A 201 -25.17 19.16 4.16
CA TRP A 201 -24.43 17.90 4.06
C TRP A 201 -23.76 17.71 2.70
N GLN A 202 -24.41 18.06 1.60
CA GLN A 202 -23.89 17.95 0.23
C GLN A 202 -22.54 18.68 0.02
N VAL A 203 -22.27 19.72 0.81
CA VAL A 203 -20.98 20.44 0.79
C VAL A 203 -19.93 19.64 1.54
N ILE A 204 -20.30 19.02 2.67
CA ILE A 204 -19.38 18.30 3.55
C ILE A 204 -19.01 16.93 3.00
N GLU A 205 -19.97 16.20 2.42
CA GLU A 205 -19.75 14.84 1.92
C GLU A 205 -18.66 14.74 0.84
N ASN A 206 -18.43 15.83 0.09
CA ASN A 206 -17.41 15.90 -0.95
C ASN A 206 -16.00 16.15 -0.41
N ASN A 207 -15.86 16.43 0.88
CA ASN A 207 -14.56 16.63 1.54
C ASN A 207 -13.93 15.32 2.06
N TYR A 208 -14.56 14.19 1.80
CA TYR A 208 -14.04 12.90 2.23
C TYR A 208 -12.77 12.50 1.46
N ILE A 209 -11.76 12.10 2.23
CA ILE A 209 -10.54 11.46 1.74
C ILE A 209 -10.24 10.19 2.54
N ASP A 210 -9.46 9.31 1.96
CA ASP A 210 -8.94 8.11 2.60
C ASP A 210 -7.49 7.81 2.18
N SER A 211 -6.88 6.79 2.77
CA SER A 211 -5.53 6.37 2.38
C SER A 211 -5.44 5.94 0.91
N ASP A 212 -6.53 5.47 0.30
CA ASP A 212 -6.57 5.16 -1.13
C ASP A 212 -6.39 6.42 -1.99
N SER A 213 -6.85 7.59 -1.53
CA SER A 213 -6.62 8.87 -2.22
C SER A 213 -5.12 9.15 -2.33
N LEU A 214 -4.39 9.02 -1.20
CA LEU A 214 -2.94 9.19 -1.17
C LEU A 214 -2.21 8.12 -1.98
N LEU A 215 -2.64 6.86 -1.90
CA LEU A 215 -1.96 5.70 -2.49
C LEU A 215 -2.49 5.31 -3.88
N SER A 216 -3.08 6.25 -4.61
CA SER A 216 -3.66 6.02 -5.94
C SER A 216 -2.74 6.32 -7.13
N TYR A 217 -1.42 6.36 -6.92
CA TYR A 217 -0.44 6.53 -8.00
C TYR A 217 -0.01 5.15 -8.51
N LYS A 218 -0.38 4.82 -9.76
CA LYS A 218 -0.27 3.44 -10.26
C LYS A 218 0.43 3.38 -11.62
N PHE A 219 1.12 2.26 -11.85
CA PHE A 219 1.69 1.98 -13.17
C PHE A 219 0.58 1.66 -14.18
N ASN A 220 0.58 2.39 -15.28
CA ASN A 220 -0.29 2.11 -16.42
C ASN A 220 0.47 1.26 -17.43
N GLY A 221 0.19 -0.04 -17.45
CA GLY A 221 0.87 -0.98 -18.34
C GLY A 221 0.67 -0.70 -19.83
N LEU A 222 -0.46 -0.07 -20.21
CA LEU A 222 -0.72 0.31 -21.61
C LEU A 222 0.12 1.52 -22.05
N LYS A 223 0.41 2.43 -21.12
CA LYS A 223 1.17 3.66 -21.39
C LYS A 223 2.66 3.52 -21.06
N GLY A 224 3.04 2.52 -20.26
CA GLY A 224 4.41 2.28 -19.85
C GLY A 224 4.97 3.27 -18.82
N PHE A 225 4.11 4.00 -18.07
CA PHE A 225 4.53 4.92 -17.02
C PHE A 225 3.53 4.97 -15.85
N TYR A 226 3.99 5.50 -14.73
CA TYR A 226 3.13 5.73 -13.56
C TYR A 226 2.29 6.99 -13.73
N GLU A 227 1.04 6.93 -13.32
CA GLU A 227 0.10 8.04 -13.39
C GLU A 227 -0.77 8.14 -12.13
N ALA A 228 -1.28 9.36 -11.89
CA ALA A 228 -2.21 9.62 -10.80
C ALA A 228 -3.56 8.95 -11.08
N GLY A 229 -4.06 8.21 -10.10
CA GLY A 229 -5.38 7.60 -10.17
C GLY A 229 -6.52 8.62 -10.03
N THR A 230 -7.74 8.19 -10.33
CA THR A 230 -8.95 9.03 -10.28
C THR A 230 -9.33 9.47 -8.85
N LYS A 231 -8.92 8.72 -7.82
CA LYS A 231 -9.21 9.02 -6.42
C LYS A 231 -8.41 10.17 -5.82
N ARG A 232 -7.41 10.70 -6.53
CA ARG A 232 -6.60 11.81 -6.04
C ARG A 232 -7.43 13.07 -5.86
N ASP A 233 -7.35 13.67 -4.67
CA ASP A 233 -7.95 14.97 -4.39
C ASP A 233 -7.18 16.12 -5.10
N LYS A 234 -7.73 17.33 -5.04
CA LYS A 234 -7.14 18.49 -5.74
C LYS A 234 -5.77 18.91 -5.18
N ILE A 235 -5.52 18.69 -3.87
CA ILE A 235 -4.22 19.01 -3.26
C ILE A 235 -3.17 18.04 -3.76
N LEU A 236 -3.46 16.72 -3.73
CA LEU A 236 -2.53 15.72 -4.27
C LEU A 236 -2.26 15.92 -5.76
N ARG A 237 -3.26 16.32 -6.55
CA ARG A 237 -3.04 16.67 -7.97
C ARG A 237 -2.09 17.85 -8.13
N LYS A 238 -2.22 18.88 -7.30
CA LYS A 238 -1.26 20.00 -7.29
C LYS A 238 0.15 19.56 -6.92
N LEU A 239 0.27 18.64 -5.95
CA LEU A 239 1.56 18.06 -5.58
C LEU A 239 2.14 17.19 -6.70
N ASP A 240 1.28 16.40 -7.40
CA ASP A 240 1.68 15.65 -8.59
C ASP A 240 2.26 16.58 -9.67
N ASP A 241 1.63 17.72 -9.91
CA ASP A 241 2.09 18.71 -10.88
C ASP A 241 3.46 19.29 -10.51
N VAL A 242 3.66 19.65 -9.25
CA VAL A 242 4.95 20.17 -8.77
C VAL A 242 6.02 19.06 -8.86
N PHE A 243 5.70 17.84 -8.43
CA PHE A 243 6.63 16.71 -8.49
C PHE A 243 7.04 16.38 -9.93
N GLU A 244 6.10 16.43 -10.88
CA GLU A 244 6.39 16.21 -12.29
C GLU A 244 7.43 17.22 -12.82
N LEU A 245 7.42 18.48 -12.37
CA LEU A 245 8.44 19.45 -12.75
C LEU A 245 9.84 19.02 -12.31
N PHE A 246 9.98 18.52 -11.08
CA PHE A 246 11.25 17.95 -10.61
C PHE A 246 11.72 16.80 -11.49
N GLU A 247 10.82 15.89 -11.84
CA GLU A 247 11.15 14.73 -12.67
C GLU A 247 11.54 15.11 -14.10
N LEU A 248 10.74 15.98 -14.73
CA LEU A 248 11.03 16.46 -16.09
C LEU A 248 12.41 17.13 -16.17
N TYR A 249 12.76 17.92 -15.15
CA TYR A 249 14.08 18.55 -15.08
C TYR A 249 15.20 17.54 -14.81
N LYS A 250 15.03 16.68 -13.81
CA LYS A 250 15.98 15.63 -13.42
C LYS A 250 16.34 14.70 -14.58
N TYR A 251 15.33 14.28 -15.35
CA TYR A 251 15.50 13.38 -16.49
C TYR A 251 15.77 14.11 -17.81
N LYS A 252 16.11 15.43 -17.74
CA LYS A 252 16.46 16.27 -18.89
C LYS A 252 15.38 16.33 -19.99
N LYS A 253 14.12 16.14 -19.64
CA LYS A 253 12.95 16.26 -20.53
C LYS A 253 12.55 17.75 -20.73
N TYR A 254 13.52 18.58 -21.11
CA TYR A 254 13.37 20.04 -21.13
C TYR A 254 12.23 20.56 -22.00
N ASN A 255 11.96 19.93 -23.14
CA ASN A 255 10.85 20.37 -24.00
C ASN A 255 9.48 20.18 -23.33
N ALA A 256 9.27 19.08 -22.58
CA ALA A 256 8.06 18.86 -21.81
C ALA A 256 7.98 19.83 -20.63
N PHE A 257 9.10 20.03 -19.92
CA PHE A 257 9.22 21.00 -18.84
C PHE A 257 8.83 22.42 -19.28
N LEU A 258 9.41 22.91 -20.38
CA LEU A 258 9.14 24.26 -20.90
C LEU A 258 7.69 24.44 -21.36
N ARG A 259 7.07 23.40 -21.93
CA ARG A 259 5.65 23.44 -22.28
C ARG A 259 4.75 23.52 -21.05
N LYS A 260 5.09 22.77 -19.97
CA LYS A 260 4.30 22.75 -18.73
C LYS A 260 4.41 24.06 -17.96
N THR A 261 5.61 24.63 -17.87
CA THR A 261 5.87 25.88 -17.12
C THR A 261 5.64 27.14 -17.94
N LYS A 262 5.52 27.02 -19.26
CA LYS A 262 5.54 28.17 -20.21
C LYS A 262 6.80 29.07 -20.06
N PHE A 263 7.85 28.55 -19.39
CA PHE A 263 9.11 29.27 -19.19
C PHE A 263 9.79 29.51 -20.55
N LYS A 264 10.14 30.78 -20.84
CA LYS A 264 10.75 31.16 -22.11
C LYS A 264 12.26 31.21 -21.97
N ILE A 265 12.97 30.53 -22.84
CA ILE A 265 14.43 30.58 -22.97
C ILE A 265 14.75 31.25 -24.31
N SER A 266 15.29 32.44 -24.25
CA SER A 266 15.70 33.23 -25.40
C SER A 266 17.22 33.33 -25.54
N ASN A 267 17.95 33.18 -24.42
CA ASN A 267 19.40 33.37 -24.36
C ASN A 267 20.04 32.48 -23.25
N TYR A 268 21.35 32.59 -23.11
CA TYR A 268 22.11 31.82 -22.11
C TYR A 268 21.76 32.21 -20.66
N ALA A 269 21.49 33.51 -20.41
CA ALA A 269 21.12 33.95 -19.06
C ALA A 269 19.80 33.30 -18.59
N ASP A 270 18.83 33.12 -19.49
CA ASP A 270 17.59 32.42 -19.17
C ASP A 270 17.82 30.96 -18.79
N LYS A 271 18.77 30.26 -19.51
CA LYS A 271 19.17 28.90 -19.16
C LYS A 271 19.80 28.80 -17.77
N LYS A 272 20.70 29.77 -17.46
CA LYS A 272 21.36 29.84 -16.17
C LYS A 272 20.34 30.11 -15.07
N ARG A 273 19.44 31.08 -15.25
CA ARG A 273 18.36 31.38 -14.31
C ARG A 273 17.50 30.14 -14.05
N LEU A 274 17.06 29.40 -15.07
CA LEU A 274 16.29 28.17 -14.89
C LEU A 274 17.05 27.14 -14.06
N SER A 275 18.35 26.97 -14.33
CA SER A 275 19.19 26.05 -13.55
C SER A 275 19.30 26.46 -12.08
N ASP A 276 19.50 27.76 -11.82
CA ASP A 276 19.62 28.30 -10.47
C ASP A 276 18.30 28.14 -9.70
N GLU A 277 17.14 28.44 -10.32
CA GLU A 277 15.81 28.26 -9.75
C GLU A 277 15.52 26.78 -9.43
N MET A 278 15.84 25.86 -10.34
CA MET A 278 15.65 24.44 -10.10
C MET A 278 16.57 23.88 -9.03
N ASN A 279 17.80 24.40 -8.91
CA ASN A 279 18.69 24.06 -7.80
C ASN A 279 18.12 24.53 -6.45
N ILE A 280 17.59 25.75 -6.39
CA ILE A 280 16.93 26.28 -5.19
C ILE A 280 15.73 25.39 -4.81
N LEU A 281 14.87 25.06 -5.77
CA LEU A 281 13.72 24.19 -5.52
C LEU A 281 14.15 22.81 -5.04
N SER A 282 15.16 22.20 -5.65
CA SER A 282 15.66 20.88 -5.27
C SER A 282 16.26 20.88 -3.86
N ASN A 283 16.87 21.98 -3.43
CA ASN A 283 17.39 22.12 -2.06
C ASN A 283 16.29 22.41 -1.02
N ASN A 284 15.09 22.77 -1.47
CA ASN A 284 13.97 23.13 -0.60
C ASN A 284 12.99 21.97 -0.34
N ILE A 285 13.30 20.74 -0.78
CA ILE A 285 12.40 19.58 -0.62
C ILE A 285 12.09 19.22 0.85
N ASP A 286 12.96 19.60 1.78
CA ASP A 286 12.75 19.44 3.22
C ASP A 286 11.85 20.51 3.83
N LYS A 287 11.53 21.59 3.07
CA LYS A 287 10.57 22.61 3.48
C LYS A 287 9.14 22.09 3.41
N THR A 288 8.24 22.86 3.97
CA THR A 288 6.82 22.53 3.96
C THR A 288 6.24 22.51 2.55
N ILE A 289 5.18 21.75 2.36
CA ILE A 289 4.44 21.68 1.10
C ILE A 289 4.03 23.06 0.60
N GLU A 290 3.55 23.95 1.50
CA GLU A 290 3.18 25.32 1.16
C GLU A 290 4.37 26.12 0.61
N GLU A 291 5.50 26.07 1.31
CA GLU A 291 6.72 26.79 0.89
C GLU A 291 7.25 26.31 -0.46
N VAL A 292 7.19 24.99 -0.71
CA VAL A 292 7.63 24.42 -1.99
C VAL A 292 6.69 24.82 -3.13
N ILE A 293 5.36 24.78 -2.92
CA ILE A 293 4.39 25.23 -3.94
C ILE A 293 4.60 26.72 -4.26
N ILE A 294 4.72 27.58 -3.24
CA ILE A 294 4.96 29.01 -3.42
C ILE A 294 6.26 29.23 -4.19
N SER A 295 7.35 28.57 -3.77
CA SER A 295 8.65 28.70 -4.42
C SER A 295 8.60 28.23 -5.89
N ALA A 296 7.91 27.12 -6.18
CA ALA A 296 7.74 26.60 -7.55
C ALA A 296 6.94 27.58 -8.43
N ASN A 297 5.85 28.14 -7.92
CA ASN A 297 5.04 29.12 -8.63
C ASN A 297 5.82 30.40 -8.95
N GLN A 298 6.61 30.90 -7.97
CA GLN A 298 7.42 32.11 -8.15
C GLN A 298 8.60 31.91 -9.12
N ALA A 299 9.37 30.85 -8.90
CA ALA A 299 10.57 30.55 -9.67
C ALA A 299 10.25 30.27 -11.15
N LEU A 300 9.24 29.48 -11.39
CA LEU A 300 8.86 29.02 -12.72
C LEU A 300 7.80 29.90 -13.39
N ARG A 301 7.34 30.95 -12.71
CA ARG A 301 6.29 31.87 -13.19
C ARG A 301 5.04 31.13 -13.65
N ILE A 302 4.68 30.07 -12.91
CA ILE A 302 3.45 29.33 -13.16
C ILE A 302 2.28 30.27 -12.86
N GLU A 303 1.32 30.35 -13.79
CA GLU A 303 0.12 31.13 -13.59
C GLU A 303 -0.62 30.67 -12.32
N ASN A 304 -1.22 31.61 -11.59
CA ASN A 304 -2.02 31.28 -10.42
C ASN A 304 -3.11 30.26 -10.81
N ASP A 305 -3.14 29.15 -10.10
CA ASP A 305 -4.15 28.13 -10.25
C ASP A 305 -5.42 28.55 -9.48
N VAL A 306 -6.23 29.40 -10.11
CA VAL A 306 -7.44 29.95 -9.50
C VAL A 306 -8.34 28.85 -8.92
N PHE A 307 -8.43 27.70 -9.58
CA PHE A 307 -9.23 26.58 -9.08
C PHE A 307 -8.64 25.92 -7.83
N PHE A 308 -7.32 25.84 -7.76
CA PHE A 308 -6.64 25.37 -6.56
C PHE A 308 -6.79 26.36 -5.40
N ASP A 309 -6.56 27.64 -5.67
CA ASP A 309 -6.68 28.72 -4.67
C ASP A 309 -8.11 28.82 -4.12
N GLU A 310 -9.12 28.73 -4.99
CA GLU A 310 -10.53 28.68 -4.56
C GLU A 310 -10.78 27.45 -3.69
N PHE A 311 -10.30 26.28 -4.11
CA PHE A 311 -10.51 25.04 -3.37
C PHE A 311 -9.91 25.09 -1.95
N ILE A 312 -8.65 25.53 -1.81
CA ILE A 312 -7.98 25.58 -0.51
C ILE A 312 -8.55 26.65 0.43
N ASN A 313 -9.22 27.66 -0.11
CA ASN A 313 -9.90 28.70 0.67
C ASN A 313 -11.37 28.37 0.99
N THR A 314 -11.91 27.30 0.42
CA THR A 314 -13.31 26.84 0.62
C THR A 314 -13.36 25.40 1.11
N GLN A 315 -13.79 24.47 0.27
CA GLN A 315 -14.05 23.07 0.62
C GLN A 315 -12.79 22.32 1.09
N GLY A 316 -11.63 22.61 0.53
CA GLY A 316 -10.36 21.97 0.84
C GLY A 316 -9.60 22.57 2.01
N ASN A 317 -10.11 23.66 2.63
CA ASN A 317 -9.38 24.39 3.67
C ASN A 317 -8.94 23.52 4.83
N TYR A 318 -9.84 22.69 5.33
CA TYR A 318 -9.51 21.78 6.44
C TYR A 318 -8.34 20.84 6.14
N LEU A 319 -8.34 20.25 4.96
CA LEU A 319 -7.26 19.36 4.51
C LEU A 319 -5.99 20.16 4.24
N TRP A 320 -6.11 21.31 3.58
CA TRP A 320 -4.98 22.19 3.26
C TRP A 320 -4.23 22.67 4.51
N GLU A 321 -4.94 23.17 5.52
CA GLU A 321 -4.34 23.64 6.77
C GLU A 321 -3.52 22.59 7.51
N ARG A 322 -3.73 21.32 7.20
CA ARG A 322 -2.99 20.18 7.76
C ARG A 322 -1.85 19.73 6.86
N ILE A 323 -2.12 19.59 5.57
CA ILE A 323 -1.12 19.13 4.59
C ILE A 323 -0.02 20.18 4.40
N LYS A 324 -0.35 21.45 4.32
CA LYS A 324 0.59 22.52 3.98
C LYS A 324 1.83 22.59 4.87
N LYS A 325 1.72 22.11 6.12
CA LYS A 325 2.79 22.13 7.14
C LYS A 325 3.68 20.89 7.09
N ILE A 326 3.29 19.87 6.33
CA ILE A 326 4.08 18.63 6.19
C ILE A 326 5.27 18.90 5.26
N PRO A 327 6.48 18.34 5.53
CA PRO A 327 7.59 18.43 4.60
C PRO A 327 7.24 17.85 3.22
N PHE A 328 7.54 18.56 2.14
CA PHE A 328 7.28 18.08 0.77
C PHE A 328 7.98 16.77 0.47
N LYS A 329 9.11 16.51 1.12
CA LYS A 329 9.82 15.24 1.06
C LYS A 329 8.95 14.02 1.42
N GLU A 330 8.01 14.15 2.35
CA GLU A 330 7.09 13.06 2.68
C GLU A 330 6.20 12.71 1.49
N TYR A 331 5.72 13.72 0.76
CA TYR A 331 4.98 13.49 -0.46
C TYR A 331 5.85 12.76 -1.53
N MET A 332 7.09 13.21 -1.75
CA MET A 332 8.01 12.52 -2.66
C MET A 332 8.24 11.06 -2.26
N LYS A 333 8.44 10.81 -0.96
CA LYS A 333 8.62 9.45 -0.42
C LYS A 333 7.37 8.58 -0.61
N SER A 334 6.18 9.16 -0.52
CA SER A 334 4.93 8.44 -0.81
C SER A 334 4.84 7.99 -2.27
N ILE A 335 5.35 8.80 -3.21
CA ILE A 335 5.41 8.43 -4.63
C ILE A 335 6.47 7.35 -4.88
N GLU A 336 7.67 7.47 -4.30
CA GLU A 336 8.71 6.45 -4.38
C GLU A 336 8.21 5.09 -3.87
N TYR A 337 7.47 5.10 -2.76
CA TYR A 337 6.83 3.90 -2.21
C TYR A 337 5.82 3.28 -3.19
N GLN A 338 4.95 4.08 -3.78
CA GLN A 338 3.93 3.61 -4.73
C GLN A 338 4.52 3.13 -6.07
N ARG A 339 5.70 3.61 -6.44
CA ARG A 339 6.46 3.13 -7.61
C ARG A 339 7.22 1.83 -7.35
N GLU A 340 7.08 1.26 -6.15
CA GLU A 340 7.75 0.02 -5.75
C GLU A 340 9.28 0.06 -5.78
N TYR A 341 9.88 1.26 -5.80
CA TYR A 341 11.34 1.42 -5.74
C TYR A 341 11.94 1.12 -4.37
N LEU A 342 11.10 1.13 -3.33
CA LEU A 342 11.53 0.84 -1.97
C LEU A 342 11.45 -0.66 -1.69
N PRO A 343 12.29 -1.18 -0.79
CA PRO A 343 12.28 -2.59 -0.40
C PRO A 343 11.09 -2.98 0.50
N PHE A 344 10.16 -2.07 0.73
CA PHE A 344 8.97 -2.27 1.56
C PHE A 344 7.72 -2.31 0.69
N ALA A 345 6.83 -3.27 0.96
CA ALA A 345 5.55 -3.37 0.27
C ALA A 345 4.47 -3.92 1.21
N THR A 346 3.20 -3.73 0.86
CA THR A 346 2.15 -4.49 1.53
C THR A 346 2.06 -5.88 0.95
N GLN A 347 1.62 -6.83 1.80
CA GLN A 347 1.39 -8.21 1.37
C GLN A 347 0.38 -8.31 0.22
N HIS A 348 -0.56 -7.36 0.12
CA HIS A 348 -1.55 -7.32 -0.95
C HIS A 348 -1.00 -6.76 -2.27
N SER A 349 -0.08 -5.80 -2.21
CA SER A 349 0.42 -5.13 -3.42
C SER A 349 1.31 -6.00 -4.29
N VAL A 350 1.94 -7.03 -3.70
CA VAL A 350 2.90 -7.89 -4.41
C VAL A 350 2.27 -9.01 -5.23
N LYS A 351 0.94 -9.04 -5.34
CA LYS A 351 0.28 -10.02 -6.19
C LYS A 351 0.68 -9.82 -7.65
N GLY A 352 1.29 -10.83 -8.26
CA GLY A 352 1.78 -10.79 -9.64
C GLY A 352 3.28 -10.50 -9.76
N SER A 353 3.91 -9.95 -8.72
CA SER A 353 5.35 -9.66 -8.69
C SER A 353 6.18 -10.87 -8.26
N GLU A 354 7.50 -10.78 -8.39
CA GLU A 354 8.47 -11.80 -7.98
C GLU A 354 9.79 -11.14 -7.59
N TYR A 355 10.49 -11.71 -6.60
CA TYR A 355 11.72 -11.15 -6.04
C TYR A 355 12.68 -12.28 -5.67
N ASP A 356 13.97 -12.02 -5.75
CA ASP A 356 14.98 -12.99 -5.31
C ASP A 356 14.82 -13.32 -3.83
N ASN A 357 14.65 -12.29 -3.00
CA ASN A 357 14.58 -12.39 -1.55
C ASN A 357 13.27 -11.80 -1.03
N VAL A 358 12.53 -12.58 -0.26
CA VAL A 358 11.26 -12.14 0.35
C VAL A 358 11.27 -12.38 1.86
N LEU A 359 11.09 -11.29 2.60
CA LEU A 359 10.87 -11.30 4.05
C LEU A 359 9.39 -11.03 4.34
N VAL A 360 8.67 -12.01 4.85
CA VAL A 360 7.25 -11.90 5.21
C VAL A 360 7.11 -11.65 6.70
N ILE A 361 6.45 -10.56 7.08
CA ILE A 361 6.19 -10.24 8.48
C ILE A 361 4.77 -10.65 8.85
N LEU A 362 4.64 -11.59 9.79
CA LEU A 362 3.36 -12.11 10.27
C LEU A 362 2.87 -11.31 11.49
N ASP A 363 2.67 -10.01 11.29
CA ASP A 363 2.02 -9.11 12.25
C ASP A 363 0.76 -8.53 11.63
N ASN A 364 -0.40 -8.74 12.27
CA ASN A 364 -1.68 -8.26 11.75
C ASN A 364 -1.93 -6.76 12.01
N GLY A 365 -1.04 -6.06 12.72
CA GLY A 365 -1.15 -4.63 13.01
C GLY A 365 -2.47 -4.25 13.70
N LYS A 366 -3.08 -5.18 14.44
CA LYS A 366 -4.42 -5.08 15.06
C LYS A 366 -5.58 -5.02 14.03
N TRP A 367 -5.34 -5.41 12.79
CA TRP A 367 -6.38 -5.51 11.79
C TRP A 367 -7.12 -6.85 11.92
N ASN A 368 -8.37 -6.81 12.40
CA ASN A 368 -9.18 -7.98 12.76
C ASN A 368 -9.65 -8.86 11.58
N GLN A 369 -9.41 -8.40 10.33
CA GLN A 369 -9.70 -9.18 9.13
C GLN A 369 -8.68 -10.29 8.88
N TYR A 370 -7.51 -10.23 9.54
CA TYR A 370 -6.40 -11.19 9.42
C TYR A 370 -5.93 -11.63 10.81
N ASP A 371 -5.59 -12.91 10.92
CA ASP A 371 -4.92 -13.46 12.10
C ASP A 371 -3.96 -14.57 11.64
N PHE A 372 -2.67 -14.26 11.59
CA PHE A 372 -1.66 -15.21 11.12
C PHE A 372 -1.39 -16.37 12.09
N ARG A 373 -1.83 -16.29 13.34
CA ARG A 373 -1.74 -17.41 14.28
C ARG A 373 -2.56 -18.60 13.82
N THR A 374 -3.60 -18.35 13.01
CA THR A 374 -4.45 -19.41 12.43
C THR A 374 -3.69 -20.36 11.53
N LEU A 375 -2.58 -19.94 10.94
CA LEU A 375 -1.69 -20.77 10.11
C LEU A 375 -1.03 -21.89 10.93
N PHE A 376 -0.95 -21.70 12.24
CA PHE A 376 -0.27 -22.57 13.19
C PHE A 376 -1.24 -23.22 14.20
N GLY A 377 -2.52 -23.26 13.86
CA GLY A 377 -3.55 -23.89 14.69
C GLY A 377 -3.96 -23.11 15.94
N SER A 378 -3.65 -21.80 15.99
CA SER A 378 -4.01 -20.90 17.09
C SER A 378 -4.80 -19.69 16.55
N GLY A 379 -5.28 -18.81 17.43
CA GLY A 379 -5.91 -17.55 17.02
C GLY A 379 -7.39 -17.64 16.67
N SER A 380 -7.83 -16.96 15.60
CA SER A 380 -9.23 -16.84 15.22
C SER A 380 -9.84 -18.16 14.78
N VAL A 381 -11.11 -18.42 15.19
CA VAL A 381 -11.92 -19.55 14.73
C VAL A 381 -12.85 -19.15 13.57
N ASN A 382 -12.84 -17.90 13.12
CA ASN A 382 -13.64 -17.43 12.00
C ASN A 382 -13.05 -17.92 10.68
N GLU A 383 -13.77 -18.75 9.95
CA GLU A 383 -13.32 -19.34 8.67
C GLU A 383 -12.92 -18.29 7.64
N GLY A 384 -13.62 -17.16 7.56
CA GLY A 384 -13.28 -16.08 6.65
C GLY A 384 -11.92 -15.45 6.98
N VAL A 385 -11.59 -15.28 8.28
CA VAL A 385 -10.28 -14.79 8.73
C VAL A 385 -9.19 -15.83 8.43
N ILE A 386 -9.46 -17.11 8.72
CA ILE A 386 -8.52 -18.21 8.46
C ILE A 386 -8.18 -18.26 6.97
N ASN A 387 -9.20 -18.29 6.12
CA ASN A 387 -9.03 -18.41 4.67
C ASN A 387 -8.30 -17.18 4.08
N ARG A 388 -8.63 -15.96 4.52
CA ARG A 388 -7.93 -14.76 4.08
C ARG A 388 -6.46 -14.76 4.50
N SER A 389 -6.18 -15.08 5.76
CA SER A 389 -4.81 -15.15 6.27
C SER A 389 -3.96 -16.19 5.52
N LYS A 390 -4.54 -17.37 5.27
CA LYS A 390 -3.90 -18.47 4.54
C LYS A 390 -3.58 -18.09 3.09
N LYS A 391 -4.57 -17.55 2.36
CA LYS A 391 -4.38 -17.15 0.97
C LYS A 391 -3.36 -16.02 0.84
N LEU A 392 -3.42 -15.04 1.74
CA LEU A 392 -2.47 -13.93 1.73
C LEU A 392 -1.05 -14.42 2.00
N PHE A 393 -0.87 -15.29 2.98
CA PHE A 393 0.43 -15.89 3.29
C PHE A 393 0.96 -16.73 2.12
N TYR A 394 0.11 -17.54 1.48
CA TYR A 394 0.46 -18.25 0.25
C TYR A 394 0.97 -17.32 -0.85
N VAL A 395 0.25 -16.21 -1.09
CA VAL A 395 0.67 -15.21 -2.07
C VAL A 395 2.05 -14.66 -1.72
N CYS A 396 2.30 -14.29 -0.47
CA CYS A 396 3.57 -13.75 -0.03
C CYS A 396 4.73 -14.75 -0.23
N CYS A 397 4.58 -15.98 0.24
CA CYS A 397 5.60 -17.00 0.11
C CYS A 397 5.96 -17.27 -1.36
N THR A 398 4.96 -17.35 -2.22
CA THR A 398 5.16 -17.64 -3.66
C THR A 398 5.72 -16.46 -4.46
N ARG A 399 6.11 -15.35 -3.81
CA ARG A 399 6.88 -14.25 -4.45
C ARG A 399 8.38 -14.52 -4.49
N ALA A 400 8.89 -15.43 -3.63
CA ALA A 400 10.33 -15.71 -3.51
C ALA A 400 10.83 -16.59 -4.66
N MET A 401 11.87 -16.14 -5.35
CA MET A 401 12.56 -16.89 -6.39
C MET A 401 13.80 -17.64 -5.89
N LYS A 402 14.38 -17.19 -4.75
CA LYS A 402 15.59 -17.82 -4.14
C LYS A 402 15.44 -18.01 -2.65
N ASN A 403 15.15 -16.94 -1.90
CA ASN A 403 15.17 -16.96 -0.45
C ASN A 403 13.85 -16.45 0.12
N LEU A 404 13.29 -17.19 1.07
CA LEU A 404 12.11 -16.83 1.84
C LEU A 404 12.44 -16.84 3.32
N VAL A 405 12.27 -15.70 3.98
CA VAL A 405 12.29 -15.63 5.44
C VAL A 405 10.91 -15.19 5.92
N VAL A 406 10.35 -15.94 6.85
CA VAL A 406 9.10 -15.62 7.53
C VAL A 406 9.43 -15.23 8.95
N PHE A 407 9.07 -14.02 9.35
CA PHE A 407 9.26 -13.53 10.73
C PHE A 407 7.91 -13.41 11.43
N MET A 408 7.81 -13.94 12.63
CA MET A 408 6.62 -13.83 13.47
C MET A 408 6.98 -13.37 14.87
N PRO A 409 6.42 -12.24 15.35
CA PRO A 409 6.58 -11.83 16.74
C PRO A 409 5.72 -12.73 17.63
N THR A 410 6.36 -13.72 18.27
CA THR A 410 5.69 -14.69 19.15
C THR A 410 6.70 -15.40 20.06
N ASP A 411 6.24 -15.78 21.23
CA ASP A 411 6.88 -16.66 22.20
C ASP A 411 6.01 -17.91 22.50
N ASP A 412 4.91 -18.08 21.77
CA ASP A 412 3.97 -19.19 21.96
C ASP A 412 4.57 -20.53 21.50
N PRO A 413 4.82 -21.48 22.44
CA PRO A 413 5.43 -22.78 22.10
C PRO A 413 4.59 -23.60 21.11
N GLY A 414 3.25 -23.47 21.14
CA GLY A 414 2.34 -24.19 20.22
C GLY A 414 2.48 -23.69 18.79
N ILE A 415 2.65 -22.38 18.61
CA ILE A 415 2.93 -21.78 17.30
C ILE A 415 4.30 -22.24 16.79
N ILE A 416 5.34 -22.24 17.66
CA ILE A 416 6.69 -22.67 17.30
C ILE A 416 6.70 -24.14 16.90
N GLU A 417 6.03 -25.02 17.65
CA GLU A 417 5.91 -26.45 17.30
C GLU A 417 5.22 -26.65 15.92
N SER A 418 4.17 -25.91 15.67
CA SER A 418 3.46 -25.96 14.37
C SER A 418 4.31 -25.40 13.23
N ALA A 419 5.13 -24.39 13.49
CA ALA A 419 6.09 -23.86 12.52
C ALA A 419 7.19 -24.91 12.21
N ILE A 420 7.66 -25.67 13.20
CA ILE A 420 8.59 -26.79 12.98
C ILE A 420 7.98 -27.82 12.01
N LYS A 421 6.70 -28.16 12.19
CA LYS A 421 6.00 -29.10 11.29
C LYS A 421 5.87 -28.56 9.87
N MET A 422 5.70 -27.25 9.73
CA MET A 422 5.54 -26.58 8.42
C MET A 422 6.88 -26.38 7.71
N PHE A 423 7.90 -25.91 8.39
CA PHE A 423 9.15 -25.46 7.80
C PHE A 423 10.32 -26.46 7.93
N GLY A 424 10.23 -27.42 8.86
CA GLY A 424 11.34 -28.29 9.26
C GLY A 424 12.17 -27.68 10.39
N ASN A 425 12.63 -28.52 11.33
CA ASN A 425 13.34 -28.05 12.53
C ASN A 425 14.62 -27.30 12.20
N GLU A 426 15.33 -27.69 11.16
CA GLU A 426 16.59 -27.06 10.67
C GLU A 426 16.37 -25.65 10.09
N ASN A 427 15.13 -25.28 9.86
CA ASN A 427 14.73 -23.99 9.30
C ASN A 427 14.13 -23.02 10.32
N ILE A 428 14.06 -23.43 11.59
CA ILE A 428 13.55 -22.60 12.67
C ILE A 428 14.69 -21.85 13.35
N VAL A 429 14.50 -20.56 13.56
CA VAL A 429 15.50 -19.67 14.17
C VAL A 429 14.85 -18.90 15.32
N ASN A 430 15.45 -18.99 16.51
CA ASN A 430 15.08 -18.14 17.64
C ASN A 430 15.77 -16.78 17.50
N GLY A 431 15.00 -15.77 17.22
CA GLY A 431 15.50 -14.41 17.04
C GLY A 431 15.92 -13.70 18.34
N ASN A 432 15.54 -14.24 19.50
CA ASN A 432 15.97 -13.69 20.81
C ASN A 432 17.40 -14.09 21.13
N ASP A 433 17.86 -15.26 20.67
CA ASP A 433 19.20 -15.81 20.95
C ASP A 433 20.29 -15.21 20.03
N ILE A 434 19.87 -14.40 19.05
CA ILE A 434 20.79 -13.78 18.10
C ILE A 434 21.25 -12.44 18.66
N SER A 435 22.23 -12.51 19.58
CA SER A 435 22.94 -11.36 20.17
C SER A 435 24.00 -10.78 19.22
#